data_11e88fc1a6855e868d9206660238899c
#
_entry.id   11e88fc1a6855e868d9206660238899c
#
_cell.length_a   1.000
_cell.length_b   1.000
_cell.length_c   1.000
_cell.angle_alpha   90.00
_cell.angle_beta   90.00
_cell.angle_gamma   90.00
#
_symmetry.space_group_name_H-M   'P 1'
#
loop_
_entity.id
_entity.type
_entity.pdbx_description
1 polymer ?
#
loop_
_entity_poly.entity_id
_entity_poly.type
_entity_poly.pdbx_seq_one_letter_code
_entity_poly.pdbx_strand_id
1 'polypeptide(L)'
;EIAQCLVGSEMCIRDRPTLLSHQVIPDLVASVDAGKGLFCFEDERSNLIPVLGSSNTRTEFLNHNTAKKIWGFDHEQILMMQKRAGIEISQVPYYLGVSTAMFSSAVEFGAENIIFVGQDLAYASDGSSHTNGKKEYYGDTDRIETDGYYGDKVYSRMDWMAFKEWFEKMIALYPSITVTNATEGGVRIEGTIQKPLKEVCQELGQKAVCFEDFLEAEDNQITEKEAVLMKEQMVQCVRDLEAVRLWGYDVTFFEKDYHQFPVMSMILSYMKIQEGDRRERFETALSFVSDELEKGGWGR
;
A
#
# COMPACT_ATOMS: atom_id res chain seq x y z
N GLU A 1 -23.06 15.62 -1.28
CA GLU A 1 -22.28 16.62 -0.52
C GLU A 1 -21.39 16.00 0.57
N ILE A 2 -21.51 14.73 0.84
CA ILE A 2 -20.76 14.01 1.91
C ILE A 2 -19.36 13.62 1.45
N ALA A 3 -19.15 13.61 0.16
CA ALA A 3 -18.03 12.94 -0.49
C ALA A 3 -16.75 13.73 -0.65
N GLN A 4 -16.73 14.99 -0.34
CA GLN A 4 -15.60 15.88 -0.67
C GLN A 4 -14.47 15.85 0.36
N CYS A 5 -14.58 15.08 1.43
CA CYS A 5 -13.55 14.96 2.46
C CYS A 5 -12.96 13.56 2.60
N LEU A 6 -13.22 12.68 1.67
CA LEU A 6 -12.69 11.33 1.69
C LEU A 6 -11.33 11.29 1.00
N VAL A 7 -10.33 11.83 1.65
CA VAL A 7 -8.99 11.32 1.51
C VAL A 7 -9.05 9.95 2.15
N GLY A 8 -8.99 8.88 1.39
CA GLY A 8 -8.96 7.59 1.99
C GLY A 8 -9.96 6.55 1.50
N SER A 9 -10.80 6.87 0.54
CA SER A 9 -11.64 5.87 -0.12
C SER A 9 -10.84 4.96 -1.07
N GLU A 10 -9.54 5.03 -0.98
CA GLU A 10 -8.58 4.32 -1.80
C GLU A 10 -8.33 2.91 -1.36
N MET A 11 -9.01 2.45 -0.42
CA MET A 11 -8.91 1.05 -0.05
C MET A 11 -8.89 0.16 -1.26
N CYS A 12 -9.42 0.60 -2.31
CA CYS A 12 -9.20 -0.05 -3.58
C CYS A 12 -9.48 0.96 -4.67
N ILE A 13 -8.49 1.21 -5.47
CA ILE A 13 -8.73 1.57 -6.84
C ILE A 13 -9.93 0.79 -7.42
N ARG A 14 -10.25 -0.35 -6.85
CA ARG A 14 -11.37 -1.25 -7.08
C ARG A 14 -12.72 -0.63 -6.67
N ASP A 15 -12.75 0.21 -5.63
CA ASP A 15 -13.98 0.83 -5.11
C ASP A 15 -14.28 2.16 -5.81
N ARG A 16 -13.30 2.72 -6.51
CA ARG A 16 -13.45 3.95 -7.27
C ARG A 16 -14.62 3.93 -8.27
N PRO A 17 -14.82 2.88 -9.09
CA PRO A 17 -16.01 2.82 -9.96
C PRO A 17 -17.32 2.93 -9.18
N THR A 18 -17.39 2.29 -8.01
CA THR A 18 -18.56 2.37 -7.13
C THR A 18 -18.79 3.79 -6.65
N LEU A 19 -17.77 4.46 -6.14
CA LEU A 19 -17.85 5.86 -5.69
C LEU A 19 -18.30 6.78 -6.82
N LEU A 20 -17.66 6.68 -7.98
CA LEU A 20 -17.99 7.49 -9.16
C LEU A 20 -19.42 7.23 -9.65
N SER A 21 -19.92 5.99 -9.56
CA SER A 21 -21.31 5.67 -9.91
C SER A 21 -22.31 6.36 -8.98
N HIS A 22 -21.92 6.61 -7.75
CA HIS A 22 -22.69 7.37 -6.75
C HIS A 22 -22.36 8.88 -6.75
N GLN A 23 -21.67 9.37 -7.78
CA GLN A 23 -21.25 10.78 -7.93
C GLN A 23 -20.33 11.27 -6.80
N VAL A 24 -19.62 10.33 -6.16
CA VAL A 24 -18.60 10.62 -5.16
C VAL A 24 -17.24 10.67 -5.85
N ILE A 25 -16.61 11.84 -5.84
CA ILE A 25 -15.27 12.03 -6.41
C ILE A 25 -14.28 12.17 -5.26
N PRO A 26 -13.35 11.21 -5.07
CA PRO A 26 -12.32 11.36 -4.05
C PRO A 26 -11.30 12.43 -4.44
N ASP A 27 -10.69 13.06 -3.45
CA ASP A 27 -9.64 14.06 -3.67
C ASP A 27 -8.30 13.42 -4.04
N LEU A 28 -8.07 12.18 -3.63
CA LEU A 28 -6.85 11.41 -3.87
C LEU A 28 -7.18 9.92 -3.98
N VAL A 29 -6.48 9.22 -4.85
CA VAL A 29 -6.52 7.76 -4.95
C VAL A 29 -5.13 7.19 -4.71
N ALA A 30 -5.02 6.12 -3.93
CA ALA A 30 -3.75 5.43 -3.74
C ALA A 30 -3.71 4.06 -4.42
N SER A 31 -2.54 3.67 -4.86
CA SER A 31 -2.28 2.36 -5.45
C SER A 31 -0.88 1.87 -5.10
N VAL A 32 -0.80 0.64 -4.60
CA VAL A 32 0.45 -0.06 -4.26
C VAL A 32 0.61 -1.37 -5.04
N ASP A 33 -0.30 -1.68 -5.96
CA ASP A 33 -0.44 -3.01 -6.53
C ASP A 33 -0.46 -2.97 -8.06
N ALA A 34 0.48 -3.68 -8.68
CA ALA A 34 0.58 -3.83 -10.13
C ALA A 34 -0.53 -4.72 -10.74
N GLY A 35 -1.16 -5.57 -9.93
CA GLY A 35 -2.16 -6.55 -10.38
C GLY A 35 -3.58 -6.00 -10.54
N LYS A 36 -3.81 -4.69 -10.35
CA LYS A 36 -5.17 -4.12 -10.45
C LYS A 36 -5.71 -4.14 -11.89
N GLY A 37 -6.99 -4.50 -12.01
CA GLY A 37 -7.67 -4.59 -13.30
C GLY A 37 -7.90 -3.23 -13.96
N LEU A 38 -7.93 -3.21 -15.30
CA LEU A 38 -8.14 -1.99 -16.08
C LEU A 38 -9.56 -1.41 -15.92
N PHE A 39 -10.54 -2.21 -15.47
CA PHE A 39 -11.90 -1.76 -15.20
C PHE A 39 -11.98 -0.57 -14.23
N CYS A 40 -10.93 -0.42 -13.40
CA CYS A 40 -10.83 0.71 -12.47
C CYS A 40 -10.65 2.06 -13.19
N PHE A 41 -10.39 2.07 -14.51
CA PHE A 41 -10.05 3.27 -15.30
C PHE A 41 -11.07 3.60 -16.37
N GLU A 42 -12.14 2.82 -16.51
CA GLU A 42 -13.13 2.98 -17.58
C GLU A 42 -13.91 4.30 -17.49
N ASP A 43 -14.04 4.86 -16.29
CA ASP A 43 -14.67 6.16 -16.10
C ASP A 43 -13.66 7.30 -16.34
N GLU A 44 -13.92 8.17 -17.30
CA GLU A 44 -13.01 9.28 -17.67
C GLU A 44 -12.71 10.22 -16.50
N ARG A 45 -13.63 10.38 -15.56
CA ARG A 45 -13.43 11.18 -14.35
C ARG A 45 -12.28 10.64 -13.48
N SER A 46 -11.99 9.34 -13.60
CA SER A 46 -10.87 8.72 -12.91
C SER A 46 -9.54 9.35 -13.26
N ASN A 47 -9.40 9.85 -14.47
CA ASN A 47 -8.14 10.39 -14.99
C ASN A 47 -7.80 11.77 -14.43
N LEU A 48 -8.78 12.42 -13.77
CA LEU A 48 -8.64 13.74 -13.17
C LEU A 48 -8.34 13.70 -11.68
N ILE A 49 -8.37 12.52 -11.06
CA ILE A 49 -8.14 12.34 -9.63
C ILE A 49 -6.64 12.12 -9.39
N PRO A 50 -5.99 12.92 -8.53
CA PRO A 50 -4.59 12.71 -8.15
C PRO A 50 -4.32 11.31 -7.63
N VAL A 51 -3.12 10.79 -7.91
CA VAL A 51 -2.73 9.43 -7.54
C VAL A 51 -1.52 9.46 -6.63
N LEU A 52 -1.64 8.83 -5.47
CA LEU A 52 -0.52 8.48 -4.61
C LEU A 52 -0.08 7.05 -4.94
N GLY A 53 1.13 6.91 -5.42
CA GLY A 53 1.66 5.64 -5.94
C GLY A 53 2.97 5.21 -5.32
N SER A 54 3.35 4.00 -5.65
CA SER A 54 4.66 3.40 -5.41
C SER A 54 5.24 2.88 -6.72
N SER A 55 6.48 2.43 -6.70
CA SER A 55 7.11 1.74 -7.84
C SER A 55 6.35 0.49 -8.30
N ASN A 56 5.54 -0.12 -7.42
CA ASN A 56 4.68 -1.26 -7.73
C ASN A 56 3.32 -0.87 -8.33
N THR A 57 3.03 0.41 -8.45
CA THR A 57 1.79 0.86 -9.08
C THR A 57 1.81 0.53 -10.57
N ARG A 58 0.70 0.00 -11.06
CA ARG A 58 0.57 -0.41 -12.45
C ARG A 58 0.89 0.74 -13.42
N THR A 59 1.82 0.52 -14.33
CA THR A 59 2.33 1.54 -15.27
C THR A 59 1.23 2.08 -16.18
N GLU A 60 0.33 1.23 -16.67
CA GLU A 60 -0.80 1.65 -17.50
C GLU A 60 -1.71 2.65 -16.76
N PHE A 61 -1.88 2.45 -15.45
CA PHE A 61 -2.61 3.38 -14.62
C PHE A 61 -1.93 4.75 -14.56
N LEU A 62 -0.64 4.77 -14.30
CA LEU A 62 0.14 6.00 -14.23
C LEU A 62 0.16 6.75 -15.56
N ASN A 63 0.21 6.03 -16.67
CA ASN A 63 0.24 6.61 -18.01
C ASN A 63 -1.14 7.13 -18.46
N HIS A 64 -2.22 6.50 -18.02
CA HIS A 64 -3.58 6.88 -18.37
C HIS A 64 -4.09 8.09 -17.58
N ASN A 65 -3.61 8.24 -16.36
CA ASN A 65 -4.03 9.32 -15.47
C ASN A 65 -3.32 10.62 -15.86
N THR A 66 -4.10 11.67 -16.12
CA THR A 66 -3.60 13.01 -16.46
C THR A 66 -3.43 13.91 -15.24
N ALA A 67 -3.98 13.50 -14.09
CA ALA A 67 -3.82 14.23 -12.85
C ALA A 67 -2.42 14.09 -12.25
N LYS A 68 -2.15 14.85 -11.20
CA LYS A 68 -0.88 14.82 -10.47
C LYS A 68 -0.59 13.43 -9.90
N LYS A 69 0.65 13.00 -10.00
CA LYS A 69 1.15 11.75 -9.43
C LYS A 69 2.09 12.08 -8.29
N ILE A 70 1.86 11.45 -7.15
CA ILE A 70 2.62 11.64 -5.93
C ILE A 70 3.26 10.30 -5.59
N TRP A 71 4.57 10.30 -5.33
CA TRP A 71 5.30 9.14 -4.84
C TRP A 71 5.53 9.31 -3.35
N GLY A 72 4.97 8.44 -2.54
CA GLY A 72 5.01 8.59 -1.09
C GLY A 72 5.51 7.37 -0.34
N PHE A 73 5.59 6.21 -1.00
CA PHE A 73 6.00 4.98 -0.34
C PHE A 73 6.60 3.98 -1.33
N ASP A 74 7.64 3.32 -0.89
CA ASP A 74 8.31 2.26 -1.65
C ASP A 74 8.86 1.18 -0.73
N HIS A 75 9.16 0.02 -1.29
CA HIS A 75 9.84 -1.04 -0.56
C HIS A 75 11.29 -0.66 -0.28
N GLU A 76 11.84 -1.20 0.80
CA GLU A 76 13.21 -0.93 1.26
C GLU A 76 14.24 -1.04 0.12
N GLN A 77 14.08 -2.02 -0.77
CA GLN A 77 14.96 -2.25 -1.91
C GLN A 77 14.97 -1.08 -2.89
N ILE A 78 13.80 -0.53 -3.17
CA ILE A 78 13.66 0.63 -4.06
C ILE A 78 14.25 1.88 -3.39
N LEU A 79 13.98 2.06 -2.09
CA LEU A 79 14.56 3.16 -1.31
C LEU A 79 16.09 3.10 -1.30
N MET A 80 16.67 1.92 -1.18
CA MET A 80 18.12 1.73 -1.29
C MET A 80 18.65 2.15 -2.65
N MET A 81 17.98 1.77 -3.74
CA MET A 81 18.36 2.16 -5.10
C MET A 81 18.23 3.67 -5.32
N GLN A 82 17.16 4.28 -4.85
CA GLN A 82 16.94 5.74 -4.89
C GLN A 82 18.06 6.47 -4.15
N LYS A 83 18.35 6.06 -2.91
CA LYS A 83 19.44 6.63 -2.12
C LYS A 83 20.79 6.54 -2.81
N ARG A 84 21.09 5.40 -3.44
CA ARG A 84 22.34 5.21 -4.21
C ARG A 84 22.38 6.09 -5.47
N ALA A 85 21.22 6.37 -6.07
CA ALA A 85 21.10 7.28 -7.19
C ALA A 85 21.16 8.76 -6.78
N GLY A 86 21.24 9.05 -5.46
CA GLY A 86 21.23 10.42 -4.95
C GLY A 86 19.85 11.07 -4.96
N ILE A 87 18.79 10.25 -5.05
CA ILE A 87 17.41 10.72 -5.07
C ILE A 87 16.91 10.74 -3.62
N GLU A 88 16.55 11.92 -3.14
CA GLU A 88 15.90 12.10 -1.84
C GLU A 88 14.39 12.19 -2.03
N ILE A 89 13.67 11.16 -1.60
CA ILE A 89 12.20 11.13 -1.61
C ILE A 89 11.74 10.96 -0.17
N SER A 90 10.86 11.83 0.27
CA SER A 90 10.15 11.65 1.55
C SER A 90 9.32 10.39 1.49
N GLN A 91 9.46 9.53 2.49
CA GLN A 91 8.78 8.25 2.56
C GLN A 91 7.89 8.20 3.78
N VAL A 92 6.68 7.69 3.59
CA VAL A 92 5.78 7.41 4.71
C VAL A 92 5.85 5.93 5.09
N PRO A 93 5.89 5.60 6.38
CA PRO A 93 5.84 4.22 6.83
C PRO A 93 4.53 3.55 6.39
N TYR A 94 4.61 2.37 5.80
CA TYR A 94 3.42 1.58 5.52
C TYR A 94 3.66 0.10 5.75
N TYR A 95 2.58 -0.67 5.85
CA TYR A 95 2.64 -2.11 6.08
C TYR A 95 1.77 -2.84 5.07
N LEU A 96 2.42 -3.45 4.07
CA LEU A 96 1.86 -4.40 3.09
C LEU A 96 0.52 -4.05 2.41
N GLY A 97 -0.06 -2.87 2.63
CA GLY A 97 -1.36 -2.54 2.06
C GLY A 97 -1.61 -1.06 1.84
N VAL A 98 -2.48 -0.75 0.89
CA VAL A 98 -2.82 0.62 0.53
C VAL A 98 -3.44 1.39 1.69
N SER A 99 -4.29 0.76 2.51
CA SER A 99 -4.94 1.42 3.63
C SER A 99 -3.96 1.87 4.72
N THR A 100 -2.91 1.08 4.97
CA THR A 100 -1.85 1.48 5.91
C THR A 100 -0.99 2.61 5.35
N ALA A 101 -0.70 2.58 4.04
CA ALA A 101 0.00 3.66 3.36
C ALA A 101 -0.76 4.99 3.47
N MET A 102 -2.09 4.93 3.28
CA MET A 102 -2.93 6.12 3.36
C MET A 102 -3.08 6.67 4.76
N PHE A 103 -3.18 5.81 5.76
CA PHE A 103 -3.16 6.26 7.16
C PHE A 103 -1.88 7.07 7.43
N SER A 104 -0.71 6.53 7.08
CA SER A 104 0.56 7.22 7.25
C SER A 104 0.63 8.50 6.42
N SER A 105 0.13 8.49 5.19
CA SER A 105 0.08 9.70 4.36
C SER A 105 -0.82 10.78 4.97
N ALA A 106 -1.97 10.40 5.51
CA ALA A 106 -2.85 11.34 6.21
C ALA A 106 -2.15 11.98 7.43
N VAL A 107 -1.39 11.19 8.19
CA VAL A 107 -0.57 11.70 9.30
C VAL A 107 0.47 12.71 8.80
N GLU A 108 1.22 12.39 7.75
CA GLU A 108 2.23 13.27 7.16
C GLU A 108 1.62 14.53 6.54
N PHE A 109 0.41 14.44 6.01
CA PHE A 109 -0.36 15.61 5.54
C PHE A 109 -0.92 16.47 6.67
N GLY A 110 -0.69 16.09 7.93
CA GLY A 110 -1.12 16.83 9.10
C GLY A 110 -2.59 16.66 9.46
N ALA A 111 -3.18 15.51 9.12
CA ALA A 111 -4.56 15.23 9.51
C ALA A 111 -4.71 15.17 11.04
N GLU A 112 -5.63 15.95 11.58
CA GLU A 112 -6.02 15.88 12.99
C GLU A 112 -7.13 14.85 13.24
N ASN A 113 -7.90 14.53 12.19
CA ASN A 113 -8.99 13.58 12.23
C ASN A 113 -8.88 12.61 11.05
N ILE A 114 -8.87 11.32 11.33
CA ILE A 114 -8.90 10.26 10.34
C ILE A 114 -10.18 9.44 10.52
N ILE A 115 -10.90 9.19 9.42
CA ILE A 115 -12.17 8.47 9.45
C ILE A 115 -12.05 7.23 8.58
N PHE A 116 -12.19 6.06 9.18
CA PHE A 116 -12.27 4.80 8.45
C PHE A 116 -13.68 4.57 7.93
N VAL A 117 -13.79 4.28 6.64
CA VAL A 117 -15.03 3.88 5.98
C VAL A 117 -14.74 2.64 5.14
N GLY A 118 -15.47 1.55 5.37
CA GLY A 118 -15.23 0.30 4.65
C GLY A 118 -13.93 -0.43 5.03
N GLN A 119 -13.36 -0.13 6.21
CA GLN A 119 -12.19 -0.83 6.75
C GLN A 119 -12.65 -2.03 7.59
N ASP A 120 -13.31 -2.99 6.94
CA ASP A 120 -13.95 -4.11 7.63
C ASP A 120 -12.94 -5.07 8.28
N LEU A 121 -11.87 -5.43 7.60
CA LEU A 121 -10.89 -6.44 8.03
C LEU A 121 -11.55 -7.76 8.47
N ALA A 122 -12.74 -8.04 7.94
CA ALA A 122 -13.54 -9.22 8.23
C ALA A 122 -14.29 -9.69 6.99
N TYR A 123 -14.71 -10.94 7.02
CA TYR A 123 -15.64 -11.47 6.04
C TYR A 123 -17.05 -10.97 6.35
N ALA A 124 -17.80 -10.64 5.32
CA ALA A 124 -19.24 -10.39 5.47
C ALA A 124 -19.99 -11.67 5.87
N SER A 125 -21.22 -11.54 6.32
CA SER A 125 -22.06 -12.67 6.76
C SER A 125 -22.29 -13.72 5.67
N ASP A 126 -22.23 -13.33 4.39
CA ASP A 126 -22.32 -14.22 3.23
C ASP A 126 -20.96 -14.83 2.81
N GLY A 127 -19.88 -14.53 3.55
CA GLY A 127 -18.52 -14.97 3.29
C GLY A 127 -17.80 -14.20 2.19
N SER A 128 -18.35 -13.09 1.69
CA SER A 128 -17.65 -12.21 0.76
C SER A 128 -16.59 -11.36 1.47
N SER A 129 -15.51 -11.04 0.75
CA SER A 129 -14.38 -10.24 1.25
C SER A 129 -14.33 -8.82 0.65
N HIS A 130 -15.23 -8.50 -0.28
CA HIS A 130 -15.26 -7.22 -0.99
C HIS A 130 -16.67 -6.84 -1.40
N THR A 131 -16.94 -5.54 -1.54
CA THR A 131 -18.24 -4.95 -1.92
C THR A 131 -18.82 -5.48 -3.24
N ASN A 132 -17.99 -5.99 -4.14
CA ASN A 132 -18.43 -6.57 -5.42
C ASN A 132 -18.77 -8.08 -5.36
N GLY A 133 -18.91 -8.65 -4.16
CA GLY A 133 -19.30 -10.04 -3.94
C GLY A 133 -18.25 -11.08 -4.36
N LYS A 134 -17.02 -10.69 -4.66
CA LYS A 134 -15.95 -11.67 -4.91
C LYS A 134 -15.66 -12.43 -3.64
N LYS A 135 -15.98 -13.72 -3.67
CA LYS A 135 -15.58 -14.68 -2.65
C LYS A 135 -14.14 -15.10 -2.94
N GLU A 136 -13.19 -14.52 -2.26
CA GLU A 136 -11.85 -15.09 -2.19
C GLU A 136 -11.89 -16.18 -1.12
N TYR A 137 -12.10 -17.41 -1.54
CA TYR A 137 -12.03 -18.59 -0.67
C TYR A 137 -10.56 -18.91 -0.39
N TYR A 138 -10.05 -18.38 0.70
CA TYR A 138 -8.98 -19.06 1.43
C TYR A 138 -9.69 -20.08 2.33
N GLY A 139 -9.24 -21.33 2.34
CA GLY A 139 -9.97 -22.44 2.95
C GLY A 139 -10.44 -22.15 4.39
N ASP A 140 -11.43 -22.90 4.87
CA ASP A 140 -12.03 -22.76 6.20
C ASP A 140 -11.03 -22.82 7.38
N THR A 141 -9.78 -23.25 7.11
CA THR A 141 -8.70 -23.39 8.10
C THR A 141 -8.07 -22.06 8.53
N ASP A 142 -8.28 -20.99 7.78
CA ASP A 142 -7.58 -19.71 8.01
C ASP A 142 -8.48 -18.62 8.63
N ARG A 143 -9.67 -19.00 9.06
CA ARG A 143 -10.61 -18.08 9.72
C ARG A 143 -10.24 -17.86 11.18
N ILE A 144 -10.03 -16.61 11.55
CA ILE A 144 -9.74 -16.16 12.91
C ILE A 144 -10.99 -15.48 13.45
N GLU A 145 -11.56 -16.03 14.53
CA GLU A 145 -12.65 -15.37 15.24
C GLU A 145 -12.10 -14.22 16.09
N THR A 146 -12.72 -13.05 16.00
CA THR A 146 -12.32 -11.85 16.72
C THR A 146 -13.52 -10.99 17.10
N ASP A 147 -13.33 -9.98 17.93
CA ASP A 147 -14.37 -9.04 18.32
C ASP A 147 -14.72 -8.10 17.17
N GLY A 148 -16.02 -7.99 16.91
CA GLY A 148 -16.56 -7.14 15.87
C GLY A 148 -16.87 -5.72 16.35
N TYR A 149 -17.17 -4.87 15.37
CA TYR A 149 -17.51 -3.45 15.56
C TYR A 149 -18.62 -3.24 16.61
N TYR A 150 -19.66 -4.07 16.61
CA TYR A 150 -20.80 -3.96 17.53
C TYR A 150 -20.64 -4.78 18.83
N GLY A 151 -19.47 -5.39 19.03
CA GLY A 151 -19.23 -6.30 20.16
C GLY A 151 -19.68 -7.73 19.92
N ASP A 152 -20.11 -8.07 18.71
CA ASP A 152 -20.38 -9.42 18.21
C ASP A 152 -19.06 -10.14 17.84
N LYS A 153 -19.16 -11.40 17.41
CA LYS A 153 -18.02 -12.13 16.85
C LYS A 153 -18.08 -12.11 15.34
N VAL A 154 -16.93 -11.79 14.74
CA VAL A 154 -16.72 -11.77 13.29
C VAL A 154 -15.54 -12.65 12.92
N TYR A 155 -15.46 -13.04 11.64
CA TYR A 155 -14.37 -13.84 11.13
C TYR A 155 -13.43 -13.00 10.28
N SER A 156 -12.16 -13.06 10.61
CA SER A 156 -11.06 -12.40 9.93
C SER A 156 -10.06 -13.43 9.38
N ARG A 157 -8.90 -12.97 8.94
CA ARG A 157 -7.77 -13.79 8.49
C ARG A 157 -6.43 -13.15 8.92
N MET A 158 -5.34 -13.90 8.82
CA MET A 158 -4.04 -13.53 9.39
C MET A 158 -3.53 -12.16 8.92
N ASP A 159 -3.59 -11.90 7.62
CA ASP A 159 -3.12 -10.63 7.04
C ASP A 159 -3.98 -9.44 7.48
N TRP A 160 -5.30 -9.61 7.58
CA TRP A 160 -6.19 -8.57 8.09
C TRP A 160 -5.98 -8.31 9.58
N MET A 161 -5.71 -9.35 10.36
CA MET A 161 -5.35 -9.19 11.77
C MET A 161 -4.02 -8.45 11.94
N ALA A 162 -3.05 -8.69 11.05
CA ALA A 162 -1.81 -7.92 11.02
C ALA A 162 -2.04 -6.45 10.67
N PHE A 163 -2.97 -6.12 9.75
CA PHE A 163 -3.37 -4.74 9.50
C PHE A 163 -4.04 -4.09 10.72
N LYS A 164 -4.96 -4.82 11.38
CA LYS A 164 -5.58 -4.37 12.63
C LYS A 164 -4.52 -3.98 13.65
N GLU A 165 -3.59 -4.89 13.93
CA GLU A 165 -2.51 -4.67 14.90
C GLU A 165 -1.64 -3.47 14.53
N TRP A 166 -1.36 -3.30 13.24
CA TRP A 166 -0.61 -2.16 12.76
C TRP A 166 -1.36 -0.84 13.00
N PHE A 167 -2.66 -0.77 12.65
CA PHE A 167 -3.48 0.42 12.92
C PHE A 167 -3.52 0.76 14.39
N GLU A 168 -3.75 -0.21 15.26
CA GLU A 168 -3.79 0.00 16.70
C GLU A 168 -2.46 0.55 17.25
N LYS A 169 -1.33 0.04 16.77
CA LYS A 169 0.01 0.56 17.11
C LYS A 169 0.20 2.00 16.62
N MET A 170 -0.19 2.30 15.40
CA MET A 170 -0.06 3.64 14.84
C MET A 170 -0.98 4.64 15.55
N ILE A 171 -2.22 4.28 15.84
CA ILE A 171 -3.15 5.12 16.61
C ILE A 171 -2.57 5.44 17.98
N ALA A 172 -2.00 4.45 18.66
CA ALA A 172 -1.35 4.65 19.96
C ALA A 172 -0.09 5.53 19.87
N LEU A 173 0.63 5.49 18.73
CA LEU A 173 1.83 6.31 18.49
C LEU A 173 1.50 7.78 18.25
N TYR A 174 0.31 8.08 17.69
CA TYR A 174 -0.15 9.43 17.38
C TYR A 174 -1.37 9.85 18.19
N PRO A 175 -1.26 10.00 19.53
CA PRO A 175 -2.39 10.27 20.41
C PRO A 175 -3.06 11.64 20.20
N SER A 176 -2.44 12.52 19.44
CA SER A 176 -3.02 13.82 19.05
C SER A 176 -4.02 13.71 17.90
N ILE A 177 -4.04 12.58 17.18
CA ILE A 177 -4.93 12.36 16.05
C ILE A 177 -6.18 11.61 16.54
N THR A 178 -7.34 12.15 16.23
CA THR A 178 -8.60 11.45 16.47
C THR A 178 -8.90 10.50 15.32
N VAL A 179 -9.04 9.21 15.63
CA VAL A 179 -9.40 8.21 14.60
C VAL A 179 -10.82 7.70 14.88
N THR A 180 -11.71 7.89 13.91
CA THR A 180 -13.09 7.42 13.97
C THR A 180 -13.29 6.24 13.02
N ASN A 181 -13.81 5.14 13.52
CA ASN A 181 -14.23 4.02 12.69
C ASN A 181 -15.73 4.18 12.37
N ALA A 182 -16.02 4.56 11.14
CA ALA A 182 -17.38 4.74 10.60
C ALA A 182 -17.73 3.63 9.60
N THR A 183 -17.07 2.48 9.69
CA THR A 183 -17.30 1.33 8.80
C THR A 183 -18.66 0.66 9.06
N GLU A 184 -19.19 0.77 10.28
CA GLU A 184 -20.48 0.20 10.69
C GLU A 184 -20.52 -1.34 10.52
N GLY A 185 -19.36 -1.99 10.70
CA GLY A 185 -19.20 -3.45 10.62
C GLY A 185 -17.73 -3.86 10.75
N GLY A 186 -17.47 -5.14 10.49
CA GLY A 186 -16.12 -5.69 10.50
C GLY A 186 -15.50 -5.82 11.88
N VAL A 187 -14.17 -5.86 11.92
CA VAL A 187 -13.38 -6.03 13.14
C VAL A 187 -13.35 -4.74 13.96
N ARG A 188 -13.43 -4.88 15.28
CA ARG A 188 -13.17 -3.77 16.19
C ARG A 188 -11.68 -3.43 16.18
N ILE A 189 -11.36 -2.16 15.87
CA ILE A 189 -10.00 -1.61 15.91
C ILE A 189 -9.87 -0.77 17.18
N GLU A 190 -9.03 -1.19 18.11
CA GLU A 190 -8.83 -0.48 19.37
C GLU A 190 -8.20 0.89 19.17
N GLY A 191 -8.57 1.84 20.03
CA GLY A 191 -8.14 3.23 19.93
C GLY A 191 -8.98 4.08 18.98
N THR A 192 -9.93 3.48 18.24
CA THR A 192 -10.86 4.22 17.40
C THR A 192 -12.15 4.58 18.14
N ILE A 193 -12.76 5.71 17.79
CA ILE A 193 -14.12 6.07 18.17
C ILE A 193 -15.07 5.43 17.17
N GLN A 194 -15.95 4.53 17.63
CA GLN A 194 -16.95 3.91 16.77
C GLN A 194 -18.17 4.81 16.66
N LYS A 195 -18.49 5.24 15.45
CA LYS A 195 -19.59 6.18 15.20
C LYS A 195 -20.21 5.90 13.82
N PRO A 196 -21.54 5.92 13.68
CA PRO A 196 -22.18 5.78 12.37
C PRO A 196 -21.72 6.87 11.40
N LEU A 197 -21.47 6.52 10.13
CA LEU A 197 -21.01 7.44 9.10
C LEU A 197 -21.93 8.66 8.96
N LYS A 198 -23.23 8.45 9.10
CA LYS A 198 -24.22 9.53 9.05
C LYS A 198 -23.99 10.60 10.11
N GLU A 199 -23.63 10.21 11.32
CA GLU A 199 -23.34 11.14 12.41
C GLU A 199 -22.01 11.88 12.17
N VAL A 200 -20.99 11.15 11.73
CA VAL A 200 -19.70 11.73 11.34
C VAL A 200 -19.87 12.82 10.27
N CYS A 201 -20.66 12.53 9.24
CA CYS A 201 -20.95 13.47 8.17
C CYS A 201 -21.68 14.74 8.64
N GLN A 202 -22.57 14.61 9.67
CA GLN A 202 -23.26 15.77 10.25
C GLN A 202 -22.29 16.67 11.05
N GLU A 203 -21.27 16.10 11.65
CA GLU A 203 -20.27 16.81 12.45
C GLU A 203 -19.18 17.49 11.61
N LEU A 204 -18.80 16.90 10.48
CA LEU A 204 -17.72 17.40 9.62
C LEU A 204 -17.98 18.79 9.03
N GLY A 205 -19.25 19.23 8.96
CA GLY A 205 -19.58 20.53 8.40
C GLY A 205 -19.23 20.67 6.92
N GLN A 206 -18.98 21.91 6.48
CA GLN A 206 -18.50 22.19 5.13
C GLN A 206 -16.98 22.08 5.06
N LYS A 207 -16.47 21.58 3.93
CA LYS A 207 -15.04 21.44 3.64
C LYS A 207 -14.31 22.78 3.86
N ALA A 208 -13.33 22.79 4.75
CA ALA A 208 -12.55 23.98 5.07
C ALA A 208 -11.28 24.11 4.22
N VAL A 209 -10.78 23.01 3.63
CA VAL A 209 -9.51 22.95 2.90
C VAL A 209 -9.69 22.21 1.59
N CYS A 210 -9.12 22.74 0.50
CA CYS A 210 -9.00 22.05 -0.77
C CYS A 210 -7.72 21.22 -0.77
N PHE A 211 -7.81 19.91 -1.07
CA PHE A 211 -6.62 19.05 -1.14
C PHE A 211 -5.67 19.49 -2.27
N GLU A 212 -6.18 20.11 -3.31
CA GLU A 212 -5.38 20.68 -4.39
C GLU A 212 -4.36 21.71 -3.89
N ASP A 213 -4.72 22.50 -2.86
CA ASP A 213 -3.81 23.48 -2.27
C ASP A 213 -2.55 22.84 -1.66
N PHE A 214 -2.66 21.58 -1.18
CA PHE A 214 -1.50 20.80 -0.70
C PHE A 214 -0.66 20.24 -1.84
N LEU A 215 -1.23 20.05 -3.01
CA LEU A 215 -0.54 19.49 -4.17
C LEU A 215 0.25 20.51 -4.97
N GLU A 216 0.06 21.80 -4.70
CA GLU A 216 0.81 22.87 -5.38
C GLU A 216 2.25 23.02 -4.87
N ALA A 217 2.58 22.38 -3.72
CA ALA A 217 3.92 22.38 -3.20
C ALA A 217 4.86 21.59 -4.11
N GLU A 218 5.91 22.25 -4.56
CA GLU A 218 7.10 21.80 -5.31
C GLU A 218 6.93 20.58 -6.22
N ASP A 219 6.97 20.82 -7.51
CA ASP A 219 6.99 19.79 -8.55
C ASP A 219 8.39 19.15 -8.62
N ASN A 220 8.70 18.31 -7.65
CA ASN A 220 9.95 17.54 -7.59
C ASN A 220 9.88 16.39 -8.59
N GLN A 221 10.05 16.68 -9.86
CA GLN A 221 10.14 15.67 -10.88
C GLN A 221 11.53 15.00 -10.83
N ILE A 222 11.54 13.67 -10.94
CA ILE A 222 12.78 12.92 -11.16
C ILE A 222 13.38 13.41 -12.47
N THR A 223 14.58 13.95 -12.41
CA THR A 223 15.31 14.44 -13.58
C THR A 223 15.75 13.27 -14.48
N GLU A 224 16.01 13.54 -15.76
CA GLU A 224 16.53 12.53 -16.68
C GLU A 224 17.83 11.91 -16.15
N LYS A 225 18.68 12.69 -15.50
CA LYS A 225 19.92 12.20 -14.87
C LYS A 225 19.62 11.21 -13.73
N GLU A 226 18.66 11.50 -12.88
CA GLU A 226 18.26 10.62 -11.78
C GLU A 226 17.61 9.33 -12.32
N ALA A 227 16.79 9.43 -13.37
CA ALA A 227 16.23 8.27 -14.05
C ALA A 227 17.32 7.35 -14.64
N VAL A 228 18.38 7.92 -15.23
CA VAL A 228 19.54 7.16 -15.71
C VAL A 228 20.25 6.47 -14.55
N LEU A 229 20.49 7.18 -13.44
CA LEU A 229 21.14 6.61 -12.26
C LEU A 229 20.31 5.48 -11.64
N MET A 230 18.97 5.60 -11.58
CA MET A 230 18.10 4.51 -11.17
C MET A 230 18.21 3.29 -12.06
N LYS A 231 18.24 3.48 -13.37
CA LYS A 231 18.46 2.39 -14.32
C LYS A 231 19.79 1.69 -14.10
N GLU A 232 20.88 2.45 -13.85
CA GLU A 232 22.17 1.88 -13.51
C GLU A 232 22.14 1.03 -12.24
N GLN A 233 21.36 1.44 -11.22
CA GLN A 233 21.17 0.63 -10.02
C GLN A 233 20.43 -0.68 -10.30
N MET A 234 19.43 -0.69 -11.19
CA MET A 234 18.76 -1.93 -11.60
C MET A 234 19.70 -2.88 -12.34
N VAL A 235 20.52 -2.36 -13.25
CA VAL A 235 21.57 -3.16 -13.93
C VAL A 235 22.57 -3.71 -12.92
N GLN A 236 22.91 -2.95 -11.88
CA GLN A 236 23.79 -3.43 -10.82
C GLN A 236 23.14 -4.57 -10.02
N CYS A 237 21.83 -4.51 -9.74
CA CYS A 237 21.12 -5.60 -9.09
C CYS A 237 21.21 -6.93 -9.88
N VAL A 238 21.16 -6.88 -11.22
CA VAL A 238 21.35 -8.07 -12.05
C VAL A 238 22.76 -8.65 -11.87
N ARG A 239 23.79 -7.79 -11.87
CA ARG A 239 25.18 -8.22 -11.63
C ARG A 239 25.38 -8.81 -10.24
N ASP A 240 24.77 -8.17 -9.22
CA ASP A 240 24.82 -8.67 -7.85
C ASP A 240 24.14 -10.03 -7.74
N LEU A 241 23.02 -10.25 -8.47
CA LEU A 241 22.34 -11.54 -8.54
C LEU A 241 23.24 -12.63 -9.14
N GLU A 242 23.97 -12.33 -10.20
CA GLU A 242 24.92 -13.25 -10.80
C GLU A 242 26.06 -13.61 -9.83
N ALA A 243 26.56 -12.63 -9.08
CA ALA A 243 27.55 -12.85 -8.04
C ALA A 243 26.99 -13.75 -6.93
N VAL A 244 25.77 -13.51 -6.45
CA VAL A 244 25.09 -14.34 -5.43
C VAL A 244 24.92 -15.79 -5.93
N ARG A 245 24.58 -16.02 -7.20
CA ARG A 245 24.51 -17.34 -7.81
C ARG A 245 25.86 -18.07 -7.81
N LEU A 246 26.95 -17.36 -8.07
CA LEU A 246 28.31 -17.93 -8.04
C LEU A 246 28.74 -18.33 -6.63
N TRP A 247 28.32 -17.62 -5.59
CA TRP A 247 28.62 -17.93 -4.19
C TRP A 247 27.71 -19.02 -3.60
N GLY A 248 26.63 -19.37 -4.28
CA GLY A 248 25.70 -20.41 -3.88
C GLY A 248 25.04 -20.15 -2.52
N TYR A 249 25.05 -21.13 -1.64
CA TYR A 249 24.37 -21.04 -0.32
C TYR A 249 25.16 -20.28 0.73
N ASP A 250 26.43 -20.01 0.50
CA ASP A 250 27.26 -19.25 1.43
C ASP A 250 27.04 -17.75 1.19
N VAL A 251 25.88 -17.30 1.62
CA VAL A 251 25.50 -15.88 1.57
C VAL A 251 25.93 -15.12 2.81
N THR A 252 26.65 -15.75 3.73
CA THR A 252 27.11 -15.13 5.00
C THR A 252 27.99 -13.91 4.75
N PHE A 253 28.69 -13.87 3.63
CA PHE A 253 29.45 -12.71 3.21
C PHE A 253 28.59 -11.48 2.97
N PHE A 254 27.40 -11.67 2.37
CA PHE A 254 26.46 -10.59 2.08
C PHE A 254 25.56 -10.25 3.28
N GLU A 255 25.35 -11.18 4.21
CA GLU A 255 24.46 -10.98 5.35
C GLU A 255 24.90 -9.86 6.30
N LYS A 256 26.19 -9.60 6.39
CA LYS A 256 26.73 -8.53 7.26
C LYS A 256 26.49 -7.14 6.69
N ASP A 257 26.50 -7.03 5.37
CA ASP A 257 26.42 -5.77 4.64
C ASP A 257 25.28 -5.76 3.62
N TYR A 258 24.22 -6.57 3.84
CA TYR A 258 23.12 -6.74 2.89
C TYR A 258 22.43 -5.40 2.55
N HIS A 259 22.45 -4.44 3.47
CA HIS A 259 21.94 -3.07 3.22
C HIS A 259 22.63 -2.35 2.07
N GLN A 260 23.82 -2.81 1.66
CA GLN A 260 24.53 -2.25 0.52
C GLN A 260 24.13 -2.90 -0.80
N PHE A 261 23.40 -4.02 -0.75
CA PHE A 261 23.05 -4.82 -1.92
C PHE A 261 21.54 -5.00 -2.03
N PRO A 262 20.83 -4.20 -2.83
CA PRO A 262 19.38 -4.31 -2.99
C PRO A 262 18.90 -5.73 -3.32
N VAL A 263 19.63 -6.46 -4.19
CA VAL A 263 19.28 -7.83 -4.56
C VAL A 263 19.36 -8.79 -3.37
N MET A 264 20.35 -8.63 -2.49
CA MET A 264 20.46 -9.44 -1.28
C MET A 264 19.32 -9.14 -0.28
N SER A 265 18.94 -7.87 -0.16
CA SER A 265 17.79 -7.48 0.66
C SER A 265 16.50 -8.14 0.14
N MET A 266 16.31 -8.19 -1.18
CA MET A 266 15.18 -8.90 -1.81
C MET A 266 15.20 -10.39 -1.48
N ILE A 267 16.33 -11.06 -1.67
CA ILE A 267 16.49 -12.49 -1.40
C ILE A 267 16.23 -12.79 0.08
N LEU A 268 16.86 -12.06 1.00
CA LEU A 268 16.71 -12.28 2.43
C LEU A 268 15.30 -11.99 2.93
N SER A 269 14.65 -10.96 2.39
CA SER A 269 13.26 -10.66 2.71
C SER A 269 12.32 -11.77 2.28
N TYR A 270 12.53 -12.32 1.09
CA TYR A 270 11.72 -13.42 0.59
C TYR A 270 11.97 -14.73 1.34
N MET A 271 13.21 -15.00 1.73
CA MET A 271 13.57 -16.16 2.57
C MET A 271 12.83 -16.19 3.93
N LYS A 272 12.51 -15.02 4.49
CA LYS A 272 11.82 -14.94 5.80
C LYS A 272 10.41 -15.50 5.78
N ILE A 273 9.73 -15.48 4.64
CA ILE A 273 8.35 -15.94 4.48
C ILE A 273 8.24 -17.36 3.92
N GLN A 274 9.37 -18.02 3.63
CA GLN A 274 9.41 -19.38 3.11
C GLN A 274 9.57 -20.41 4.23
N GLU A 275 8.93 -21.57 4.05
CA GLU A 275 9.16 -22.77 4.85
C GLU A 275 10.33 -23.57 4.30
N GLY A 276 10.91 -24.47 5.10
CA GLY A 276 12.01 -25.30 4.73
C GLY A 276 13.34 -24.95 5.37
N ASP A 277 14.37 -25.70 5.05
CA ASP A 277 15.72 -25.39 5.53
C ASP A 277 16.31 -24.15 4.84
N ARG A 278 17.46 -23.69 5.32
CA ARG A 278 18.08 -22.46 4.80
C ARG A 278 18.40 -22.54 3.31
N ARG A 279 18.82 -23.71 2.83
CA ARG A 279 19.19 -23.92 1.44
C ARG A 279 17.95 -23.86 0.54
N GLU A 280 16.89 -24.56 0.90
CA GLU A 280 15.63 -24.59 0.17
C GLU A 280 15.03 -23.17 0.07
N ARG A 281 15.00 -22.45 1.19
CA ARG A 281 14.52 -21.07 1.24
C ARG A 281 15.35 -20.14 0.36
N PHE A 282 16.66 -20.31 0.36
CA PHE A 282 17.56 -19.53 -0.48
C PHE A 282 17.33 -19.79 -1.98
N GLU A 283 17.25 -21.06 -2.39
CA GLU A 283 17.00 -21.43 -3.80
C GLU A 283 15.65 -20.89 -4.29
N THR A 284 14.61 -20.99 -3.46
CA THR A 284 13.28 -20.47 -3.78
C THR A 284 13.31 -18.95 -3.92
N ALA A 285 13.94 -18.25 -2.99
CA ALA A 285 14.05 -16.80 -3.01
C ALA A 285 14.91 -16.31 -4.21
N LEU A 286 16.00 -17.01 -4.49
CA LEU A 286 16.88 -16.68 -5.63
C LEU A 286 16.14 -16.84 -6.97
N SER A 287 15.37 -17.91 -7.14
CA SER A 287 14.54 -18.11 -8.33
C SER A 287 13.50 -16.99 -8.47
N PHE A 288 12.78 -16.67 -7.40
CA PHE A 288 11.78 -15.61 -7.42
C PHE A 288 12.38 -14.25 -7.81
N VAL A 289 13.47 -13.84 -7.16
CA VAL A 289 14.14 -12.56 -7.45
C VAL A 289 14.68 -12.53 -8.89
N SER A 290 15.22 -13.65 -9.36
CA SER A 290 15.66 -13.79 -10.75
C SER A 290 14.53 -13.56 -11.74
N ASP A 291 13.39 -14.22 -11.52
CA ASP A 291 12.22 -14.11 -12.39
C ASP A 291 11.68 -12.68 -12.42
N GLU A 292 11.66 -11.99 -11.29
CA GLU A 292 11.21 -10.60 -11.22
C GLU A 292 12.15 -9.63 -11.96
N LEU A 293 13.45 -9.80 -11.82
CA LEU A 293 14.43 -9.00 -12.56
C LEU A 293 14.37 -9.27 -14.08
N GLU A 294 14.16 -10.52 -14.50
CA GLU A 294 14.00 -10.89 -15.91
C GLU A 294 12.73 -10.31 -16.52
N LYS A 295 11.60 -10.33 -15.80
CA LYS A 295 10.34 -9.69 -16.23
C LYS A 295 10.52 -8.19 -16.46
N GLY A 296 11.32 -7.52 -15.62
CA GLY A 296 11.68 -6.12 -15.79
C GLY A 296 12.57 -5.82 -17.01
N GLY A 297 13.05 -6.84 -17.70
CA GLY A 297 13.92 -6.70 -18.90
C GLY A 297 15.34 -6.21 -18.61
N TRP A 298 15.77 -6.21 -17.37
CA TRP A 298 17.07 -5.68 -16.94
C TRP A 298 18.26 -6.61 -17.22
N GLY A 299 18.00 -7.87 -17.55
CA GLY A 299 19.03 -8.89 -17.86
C GLY A 299 19.34 -9.05 -19.34
N ARG A 300 18.83 -8.18 -20.23
CA ARG A 300 19.03 -8.28 -21.69
C ARG A 300 19.81 -7.11 -22.25
#